data_ce03c446ac71e03baf7fc45a384b3395
#
_entry.id   ce03c446ac71e03baf7fc45a384b3395
#
_cell.length_a   1.000
_cell.length_b   1.000
_cell.length_c   1.000
_cell.angle_alpha   90.00
_cell.angle_beta   90.00
_cell.angle_gamma   90.00
#
_symmetry.space_group_name_H-M   'P 1'
#
loop_
_entity.id
_entity.type
_entity.pdbx_description
1 polymer ?
#
loop_
_entity_poly.entity_id
_entity_poly.type
_entity_poly.pdbx_seq_one_letter_code
_entity_poly.pdbx_strand_id
1 'polypeptide(L)'
;MAAALYNNLTGTQDADSAGTEVDVPGENLLEHYKRVNGMHIIDVMDSISINLREARRTQLKASMLNKYEHIISMAEKEHTPRWLEHSKKYEYWHVKDPGEKDYETTLQALGAIKVRVEKLIERELQGYK
;
A
#
# COMPACT_ATOMS: atom_id res chain seq x y z
N MET A 1 3.84 -0.02 -0.85
CA MET A 1 4.76 -0.67 0.12
C MET A 1 4.07 -1.77 0.93
N ALA A 2 2.92 -1.51 1.52
CA ALA A 2 2.27 -2.45 2.42
C ALA A 2 1.93 -3.80 1.77
N ALA A 3 1.32 -3.79 0.59
CA ALA A 3 0.95 -5.02 -0.10
C ALA A 3 2.17 -5.89 -0.44
N ALA A 4 3.22 -5.27 -0.95
CA ALA A 4 4.46 -5.98 -1.29
C ALA A 4 5.13 -6.56 -0.04
N LEU A 5 5.12 -5.82 1.05
CA LEU A 5 5.67 -6.29 2.31
C LEU A 5 4.86 -7.46 2.89
N TYR A 6 3.53 -7.36 2.86
CA TYR A 6 2.65 -8.44 3.28
C TYR A 6 2.92 -9.73 2.49
N ASN A 7 2.96 -9.62 1.16
CA ASN A 7 3.22 -10.77 0.29
C ASN A 7 4.60 -11.39 0.56
N ASN A 8 5.61 -10.55 0.78
CA ASN A 8 6.96 -11.01 1.09
C ASN A 8 7.00 -11.77 2.42
N LEU A 9 6.39 -11.21 3.47
CA LEU A 9 6.40 -11.82 4.81
C LEU A 9 5.58 -13.09 4.90
N THR A 10 4.49 -13.20 4.12
CA THR A 10 3.63 -14.37 4.12
C THR A 10 4.03 -15.42 3.09
N GLY A 11 4.86 -15.06 2.12
CA GLY A 11 5.21 -15.93 1.00
C GLY A 11 4.05 -16.14 0.02
N THR A 12 3.11 -15.18 -0.04
CA THR A 12 1.91 -15.28 -0.89
C THR A 12 1.86 -14.14 -1.91
N GLN A 13 0.80 -14.16 -2.74
CA GLN A 13 0.44 -13.09 -3.67
C GLN A 13 -0.96 -12.56 -3.34
N ASP A 14 -1.40 -12.68 -2.11
CA ASP A 14 -2.78 -12.41 -1.70
C ASP A 14 -3.11 -10.93 -1.54
N ALA A 15 -2.10 -10.08 -1.35
CA ALA A 15 -2.32 -8.64 -1.19
C ALA A 15 -2.08 -7.90 -2.49
N ASP A 16 -2.99 -7.00 -2.81
CA ASP A 16 -2.89 -6.09 -3.94
C ASP A 16 -2.93 -4.64 -3.44
N SER A 17 -2.43 -3.71 -4.24
CA SER A 17 -2.46 -2.28 -3.91
C SER A 17 -3.24 -1.49 -4.95
N ALA A 18 -3.86 -0.39 -4.51
CA ALA A 18 -4.56 0.53 -5.38
C ALA A 18 -4.53 1.93 -4.76
N GLY A 19 -4.65 2.95 -5.60
CA GLY A 19 -4.75 4.33 -5.15
C GLY A 19 -6.17 4.85 -5.31
N THR A 20 -6.56 5.79 -4.47
CA THR A 20 -7.90 6.40 -4.52
C THR A 20 -8.01 7.43 -5.65
N GLU A 21 -6.89 8.07 -6.01
CA GLU A 21 -6.83 9.11 -7.04
C GLU A 21 -5.57 8.90 -7.89
N VAL A 22 -5.62 7.95 -8.82
CA VAL A 22 -4.47 7.61 -9.69
C VAL A 22 -4.54 8.41 -10.98
N ASP A 23 -3.52 9.22 -11.24
CA ASP A 23 -3.46 10.09 -12.42
C ASP A 23 -3.19 9.32 -13.71
N VAL A 24 -2.36 8.28 -13.67
CA VAL A 24 -2.04 7.44 -14.85
C VAL A 24 -2.23 5.96 -14.47
N PRO A 25 -3.48 5.44 -14.53
CA PRO A 25 -3.74 4.04 -14.21
C PRO A 25 -3.00 3.09 -15.17
N GLY A 26 -2.43 2.03 -14.60
CA GLY A 26 -1.70 1.03 -15.36
C GLY A 26 -0.21 1.30 -15.53
N GLU A 27 0.24 2.50 -15.19
CA GLU A 27 1.64 2.88 -15.17
C GLU A 27 2.39 2.03 -14.13
N ASN A 28 3.59 1.52 -14.44
CA ASN A 28 4.39 0.86 -13.42
C ASN A 28 5.13 1.90 -12.56
N LEU A 29 5.64 1.47 -11.41
CA LEU A 29 6.30 2.39 -10.47
C LEU A 29 7.59 2.98 -11.01
N LEU A 30 8.32 2.25 -11.86
CA LEU A 30 9.53 2.80 -12.48
C LEU A 30 9.19 3.95 -13.43
N GLU A 31 8.16 3.80 -14.24
CA GLU A 31 7.68 4.87 -15.13
C GLU A 31 7.24 6.09 -14.33
N HIS A 32 6.50 5.86 -13.26
CA HIS A 32 6.05 6.90 -12.35
C HIS A 32 7.24 7.61 -11.69
N TYR A 33 8.21 6.83 -11.21
CA TYR A 33 9.44 7.33 -10.59
C TYR A 33 10.22 8.26 -11.53
N LYS A 34 10.32 7.89 -12.81
CA LYS A 34 11.01 8.71 -13.81
C LYS A 34 10.26 10.00 -14.14
N ARG A 35 8.94 9.96 -14.07
CA ARG A 35 8.07 11.10 -14.37
C ARG A 35 7.98 12.09 -13.22
N VAL A 36 8.05 11.60 -11.99
CA VAL A 36 7.92 12.39 -10.75
C VAL A 36 9.24 12.39 -9.99
N ASN A 37 9.87 13.54 -9.84
CA ASN A 37 11.14 13.66 -9.14
C ASN A 37 10.95 13.61 -7.61
N GLY A 38 11.96 13.10 -6.90
CA GLY A 38 12.03 13.15 -5.44
C GLY A 38 11.41 11.98 -4.69
N MET A 39 10.87 11.01 -5.40
CA MET A 39 10.33 9.80 -4.77
C MET A 39 11.44 8.80 -4.44
N HIS A 40 11.35 8.18 -3.28
CA HIS A 40 12.36 7.23 -2.80
C HIS A 40 11.80 5.84 -2.51
N ILE A 41 10.54 5.58 -2.92
CA ILE A 41 9.86 4.33 -2.59
C ILE A 41 10.57 3.09 -3.15
N ILE A 42 11.09 3.19 -4.39
CA ILE A 42 11.81 2.08 -5.02
C ILE A 42 13.11 1.81 -4.26
N ASP A 43 13.87 2.86 -3.95
CA ASP A 43 15.15 2.75 -3.26
C ASP A 43 15.00 2.19 -1.85
N VAL A 44 13.98 2.64 -1.13
CA VAL A 44 13.68 2.18 0.22
C VAL A 44 13.31 0.69 0.21
N MET A 45 12.47 0.26 -0.73
CA MET A 45 12.09 -1.15 -0.83
C MET A 45 13.26 -2.02 -1.32
N ASP A 46 14.14 -1.48 -2.17
CA ASP A 46 15.38 -2.17 -2.55
C ASP A 46 16.23 -2.48 -1.31
N SER A 47 16.25 -1.60 -0.31
CA SER A 47 17.04 -1.80 0.92
C SER A 47 16.62 -3.03 1.72
N ILE A 48 15.41 -3.52 1.50
CA ILE A 48 14.90 -4.75 2.12
C ILE A 48 14.68 -5.86 1.08
N SER A 49 15.35 -5.74 -0.06
CA SER A 49 15.33 -6.74 -1.15
C SER A 49 13.94 -6.98 -1.77
N ILE A 50 13.11 -5.94 -1.81
CA ILE A 50 11.81 -5.99 -2.48
C ILE A 50 11.85 -5.04 -3.68
N ASN A 51 11.71 -5.60 -4.89
CA ASN A 51 11.73 -4.82 -6.12
C ASN A 51 10.30 -4.40 -6.51
N LEU A 52 10.04 -3.09 -6.51
CA LEU A 52 8.73 -2.54 -6.87
C LEU A 52 8.64 -1.98 -8.28
N ARG A 53 9.70 -2.07 -9.09
CA ARG A 53 9.76 -1.38 -10.38
C ARG A 53 8.62 -1.73 -11.33
N GLU A 54 8.20 -3.00 -11.33
CA GLU A 54 7.15 -3.49 -12.22
C GLU A 54 5.76 -3.46 -11.62
N ALA A 55 5.63 -3.07 -10.36
CA ALA A 55 4.32 -2.95 -9.70
C ALA A 55 3.49 -1.87 -10.42
N ARG A 56 2.24 -2.22 -10.77
CA ARG A 56 1.38 -1.31 -11.52
C ARG A 56 0.51 -0.48 -10.61
N ARG A 57 0.35 0.78 -10.99
CA ARG A 57 -0.55 1.70 -10.30
C ARG A 57 -1.97 1.42 -10.74
N THR A 58 -2.82 1.08 -9.80
CA THR A 58 -4.20 0.66 -10.06
C THR A 58 -5.16 1.65 -9.39
N GLN A 59 -6.17 2.11 -10.15
CA GLN A 59 -7.23 2.94 -9.58
C GLN A 59 -8.19 2.06 -8.79
N LEU A 60 -8.44 2.43 -7.54
CA LEU A 60 -9.41 1.75 -6.70
C LEU A 60 -10.83 2.00 -7.21
N LYS A 61 -11.62 0.93 -7.32
CA LYS A 61 -13.01 0.98 -7.81
C LYS A 61 -13.94 0.25 -6.85
N ALA A 62 -15.20 0.68 -6.79
CA ALA A 62 -16.21 0.07 -5.91
C ALA A 62 -16.40 -1.42 -6.16
N SER A 63 -16.26 -1.87 -7.41
CA SER A 63 -16.35 -3.29 -7.76
C SER A 63 -15.31 -4.16 -7.06
N MET A 64 -14.19 -3.57 -6.61
CA MET A 64 -13.13 -4.28 -5.91
C MET A 64 -13.53 -4.72 -4.49
N LEU A 65 -14.58 -4.12 -3.91
CA LEU A 65 -15.08 -4.54 -2.59
C LEU A 65 -15.48 -6.02 -2.58
N ASN A 66 -15.91 -6.55 -3.70
CA ASN A 66 -16.33 -7.94 -3.79
C ASN A 66 -15.17 -8.93 -3.93
N LYS A 67 -13.99 -8.43 -4.29
CA LYS A 67 -12.81 -9.28 -4.53
C LYS A 67 -11.96 -9.52 -3.29
N TYR A 68 -12.03 -8.61 -2.32
CA TYR A 68 -11.14 -8.62 -1.17
C TYR A 68 -11.92 -8.78 0.13
N GLU A 69 -11.34 -9.51 1.06
CA GLU A 69 -11.94 -9.72 2.38
C GLU A 69 -11.69 -8.55 3.32
N HIS A 70 -10.60 -7.84 3.09
CA HIS A 70 -10.15 -6.75 3.97
C HIS A 70 -9.50 -5.67 3.12
N ILE A 71 -9.88 -4.43 3.33
CA ILE A 71 -9.33 -3.29 2.59
C ILE A 71 -8.76 -2.29 3.58
N ILE A 72 -7.44 -2.11 3.50
CA ILE A 72 -6.72 -1.22 4.38
C ILE A 72 -6.35 0.04 3.60
N SER A 73 -6.72 1.19 4.11
CA SER A 73 -6.45 2.47 3.48
C SER A 73 -5.54 3.32 4.34
N MET A 74 -4.56 3.94 3.71
CA MET A 74 -3.72 4.96 4.31
C MET A 74 -4.01 6.34 3.71
N ALA A 75 -4.99 6.42 2.80
CA ALA A 75 -5.43 7.68 2.21
C ALA A 75 -6.15 8.53 3.25
N GLU A 76 -5.92 9.84 3.21
CA GLU A 76 -6.58 10.77 4.11
C GLU A 76 -8.10 10.79 3.83
N LYS A 77 -8.87 11.19 4.83
CA LYS A 77 -10.33 11.15 4.78
C LYS A 77 -10.91 11.89 3.58
N GLU A 78 -10.39 13.05 3.26
CA GLU A 78 -10.85 13.87 2.11
C GLU A 78 -10.58 13.20 0.76
N HIS A 79 -9.69 12.21 0.71
CA HIS A 79 -9.35 11.44 -0.50
C HIS A 79 -9.95 10.03 -0.48
N THR A 80 -10.78 9.72 0.52
CA THR A 80 -11.37 8.40 0.68
C THR A 80 -12.82 8.41 0.21
N PRO A 81 -13.21 7.56 -0.77
CA PRO A 81 -14.60 7.47 -1.22
C PRO A 81 -15.54 7.03 -0.10
N ARG A 82 -16.77 7.56 -0.09
CA ARG A 82 -17.77 7.18 0.91
C ARG A 82 -18.13 5.70 0.87
N TRP A 83 -18.18 5.11 -0.32
CA TRP A 83 -18.48 3.69 -0.46
C TRP A 83 -17.44 2.81 0.21
N LEU A 84 -16.20 3.29 0.30
CA LEU A 84 -15.13 2.59 1.01
C LEU A 84 -15.26 2.76 2.53
N GLU A 85 -15.44 4.00 2.99
CA GLU A 85 -15.60 4.30 4.42
C GLU A 85 -16.76 3.54 5.07
N HIS A 86 -17.83 3.33 4.32
CA HIS A 86 -19.02 2.66 4.83
C HIS A 86 -18.96 1.14 4.73
N SER A 87 -17.90 0.58 4.14
CA SER A 87 -17.71 -0.85 4.02
C SER A 87 -17.26 -1.45 5.35
N LYS A 88 -17.82 -2.61 5.71
CA LYS A 88 -17.38 -3.36 6.88
C LYS A 88 -15.97 -3.93 6.73
N LYS A 89 -15.46 -3.98 5.52
CA LYS A 89 -14.13 -4.47 5.20
C LYS A 89 -13.05 -3.40 5.34
N TYR A 90 -13.44 -2.14 5.48
CA TYR A 90 -12.55 -0.99 5.55
C TYR A 90 -11.85 -0.90 6.90
N GLU A 91 -10.54 -0.70 6.85
CA GLU A 91 -9.72 -0.37 8.02
C GLU A 91 -8.80 0.78 7.63
N TYR A 92 -8.72 1.80 8.47
CA TYR A 92 -7.84 2.94 8.24
C TYR A 92 -6.55 2.80 9.05
N TRP A 93 -5.42 2.99 8.37
CA TRP A 93 -4.11 3.09 9.02
C TRP A 93 -3.59 4.50 8.86
N HIS A 94 -3.35 5.17 9.96
CA HIS A 94 -2.74 6.49 9.93
C HIS A 94 -1.23 6.35 9.79
N VAL A 95 -0.75 6.49 8.55
CA VAL A 95 0.68 6.53 8.23
C VAL A 95 0.91 7.78 7.41
N LYS A 96 1.82 8.63 7.86
CA LYS A 96 2.14 9.86 7.16
C LYS A 96 2.68 9.55 5.77
N ASP A 97 2.06 10.13 4.73
CA ASP A 97 2.51 9.97 3.36
C ASP A 97 3.87 10.66 3.19
N PRO A 98 4.93 9.95 2.79
CA PRO A 98 6.22 10.57 2.54
C PRO A 98 6.21 11.47 1.29
N GLY A 99 5.32 11.20 0.33
CA GLY A 99 5.22 11.97 -0.92
C GLY A 99 6.57 12.06 -1.64
N GLU A 100 6.96 13.28 -1.99
CA GLU A 100 8.25 13.58 -2.65
C GLU A 100 9.31 13.99 -1.63
N LYS A 101 9.23 13.48 -0.43
CA LYS A 101 10.16 13.79 0.64
C LYS A 101 11.42 12.92 0.53
N ASP A 102 12.38 13.17 1.42
CA ASP A 102 13.67 12.50 1.37
C ASP A 102 13.60 11.00 1.68
N TYR A 103 14.70 10.32 1.46
CA TYR A 103 14.86 8.89 1.71
C TYR A 103 14.53 8.53 3.16
N GLU A 104 15.01 9.32 4.11
CA GLU A 104 14.77 9.08 5.55
C GLU A 104 13.29 9.09 5.90
N THR A 105 12.54 10.05 5.39
CA THR A 105 11.09 10.14 5.63
C THR A 105 10.36 8.91 5.07
N THR A 106 10.76 8.48 3.88
CA THR A 106 10.19 7.27 3.26
C THR A 106 10.56 6.02 4.04
N LEU A 107 11.78 5.95 4.54
CA LEU A 107 12.24 4.83 5.37
C LEU A 107 11.45 4.76 6.69
N GLN A 108 11.17 5.90 7.30
CA GLN A 108 10.33 5.98 8.51
C GLN A 108 8.91 5.49 8.22
N ALA A 109 8.34 5.86 7.07
CA ALA A 109 7.02 5.39 6.65
C ALA A 109 7.01 3.86 6.50
N LEU A 110 8.05 3.29 5.91
CA LEU A 110 8.20 1.84 5.79
C LEU A 110 8.21 1.17 7.17
N GLY A 111 8.94 1.73 8.13
CA GLY A 111 8.98 1.21 9.50
C GLY A 111 7.60 1.19 10.17
N ALA A 112 6.84 2.26 10.01
CA ALA A 112 5.48 2.35 10.54
C ALA A 112 4.54 1.34 9.87
N ILE A 113 4.65 1.17 8.56
CA ILE A 113 3.87 0.21 7.79
C ILE A 113 4.22 -1.23 8.20
N LYS A 114 5.51 -1.51 8.37
CA LYS A 114 5.98 -2.84 8.75
C LYS A 114 5.37 -3.32 10.06
N VAL A 115 5.35 -2.47 11.07
CA VAL A 115 4.73 -2.79 12.37
C VAL A 115 3.25 -3.15 12.20
N ARG A 116 2.52 -2.38 11.38
CA ARG A 116 1.10 -2.62 11.15
C ARG A 116 0.85 -3.89 10.36
N VAL A 117 1.69 -4.17 9.34
CA VAL A 117 1.58 -5.39 8.54
C VAL A 117 1.86 -6.63 9.39
N GLU A 118 2.89 -6.58 10.22
CA GLU A 118 3.21 -7.69 11.13
C GLU A 118 2.05 -7.98 12.10
N LYS A 119 1.43 -6.94 12.65
CA LYS A 119 0.25 -7.09 13.52
C LYS A 119 -0.96 -7.64 12.78
N LEU A 120 -1.15 -7.24 11.53
CA LEU A 120 -2.23 -7.76 10.69
C LEU A 120 -2.06 -9.26 10.45
N ILE A 121 -0.86 -9.69 10.08
CA ILE A 121 -0.55 -11.10 9.87
C ILE A 121 -0.80 -11.90 11.15
N GLU A 122 -0.36 -11.37 12.29
CA GLU A 122 -0.57 -11.99 13.58
C GLU A 122 -2.06 -12.18 13.90
N ARG A 123 -2.88 -11.16 13.65
CA ARG A 123 -4.34 -11.22 13.83
C ARG A 123 -4.97 -12.28 12.94
N GLU A 124 -4.54 -12.36 11.68
CA GLU A 124 -5.06 -13.35 10.73
C GLU A 124 -4.74 -14.77 11.16
N LEU A 125 -3.52 -15.02 11.66
CA LEU A 125 -3.13 -16.33 12.16
C LEU A 125 -3.96 -16.73 13.39
N GLN A 126 -4.26 -15.79 14.26
CA GLN A 126 -5.11 -16.03 15.44
C GLN A 126 -6.55 -16.33 15.05
N GLY A 127 -7.05 -15.75 13.97
CA GLY A 127 -8.39 -15.95 13.46
C GLY A 127 -8.66 -17.36 12.95
N TYR A 128 -7.63 -18.15 12.71
CA TYR A 128 -7.75 -19.55 12.25
C TYR A 128 -7.74 -20.55 13.39
N LYS A 129 -7.70 -20.07 14.59
CA LYS A 129 -7.82 -20.93 15.77
C LYS A 129 -9.29 -21.07 16.18
#